data_79cac4d7f34531c571f6612b1feb4128
#
_entry.id   79cac4d7f34531c571f6612b1feb4128
#
_cell.length_a   1.000
_cell.length_b   1.000
_cell.length_c   1.000
_cell.angle_alpha   90.00
_cell.angle_beta   90.00
_cell.angle_gamma   90.00
#
_symmetry.space_group_name_H-M   'P 1'
#
loop_
_entity.id
_entity.type
_entity.pdbx_description
1 polymer ?
#
loop_
_entity_poly.entity_id
_entity_poly.type
_entity_poly.pdbx_seq_one_letter_code
_entity_poly.pdbx_strand_id
1 'polypeptide(L)'
;LHQFAPGDTSSVCIDTAHTAWLPGQGGLQVMPLHAFEGEQVALVKWPAGERFVPHRHWGGEEIFVLSGEFIDEHGRYPAGCWLRSPHLSTHHPFVEVETVIWVKTGHLPMAGQAPAIPGRRS
;
A
#
# COMPACT_ATOMS: atom_id res chain seq x y z
N LEU A 1 -6.42 -16.95 5.39
CA LEU A 1 -6.09 -15.94 4.40
C LEU A 1 -4.61 -15.96 4.09
N HIS A 2 -4.28 -16.18 2.84
CA HIS A 2 -2.90 -16.19 2.41
C HIS A 2 -2.41 -14.78 2.12
N GLN A 3 -1.29 -14.41 2.68
CA GLN A 3 -0.61 -13.15 2.42
C GLN A 3 0.45 -13.28 1.32
N PHE A 4 0.73 -14.50 0.88
CA PHE A 4 1.76 -14.80 -0.11
C PHE A 4 1.14 -15.45 -1.33
N ALA A 5 1.65 -15.11 -2.51
CA ALA A 5 1.25 -15.77 -3.74
C ALA A 5 1.74 -17.22 -3.74
N PRO A 6 0.94 -18.17 -4.26
CA PRO A 6 1.43 -19.52 -4.45
C PRO A 6 2.68 -19.53 -5.32
N GLY A 7 3.70 -20.23 -4.89
CA GLY A 7 4.98 -20.29 -5.60
C GLY A 7 6.00 -19.23 -5.21
N ASP A 8 5.62 -18.25 -4.39
CA ASP A 8 6.57 -17.30 -3.85
C ASP A 8 7.27 -17.94 -2.65
N THR A 9 8.46 -18.45 -2.87
CA THR A 9 9.22 -19.18 -1.86
C THR A 9 10.47 -18.45 -1.40
N SER A 10 10.67 -17.20 -1.85
CA SER A 10 11.88 -16.45 -1.51
C SER A 10 11.82 -15.95 -0.06
N SER A 11 12.99 -15.97 0.60
CA SER A 11 13.18 -15.31 1.88
C SER A 11 13.85 -13.97 1.63
N VAL A 12 13.31 -12.90 2.23
CA VAL A 12 13.82 -11.55 2.02
C VAL A 12 14.03 -10.88 3.36
N CYS A 13 15.19 -10.27 3.53
CA CYS A 13 15.49 -9.44 4.69
C CYS A 13 16.15 -8.16 4.21
N ILE A 14 15.52 -7.01 4.51
CA ILE A 14 16.02 -5.71 4.09
C ILE A 14 16.14 -4.82 5.32
N ASP A 15 17.33 -4.25 5.50
CA ASP A 15 17.55 -3.23 6.54
C ASP A 15 17.10 -1.88 5.97
N THR A 16 15.91 -1.45 6.34
CA THR A 16 15.31 -0.23 5.80
C THR A 16 16.03 1.03 6.26
N ALA A 17 16.77 0.97 7.36
CA ALA A 17 17.57 2.12 7.81
C ALA A 17 18.79 2.38 6.92
N HIS A 18 19.23 1.38 6.17
CA HIS A 18 20.43 1.46 5.33
C HIS A 18 20.14 1.20 3.85
N THR A 19 18.88 1.28 3.45
CA THR A 19 18.47 1.09 2.07
C THR A 19 18.03 2.43 1.47
N ALA A 20 18.47 2.68 0.23
CA ALA A 20 18.19 3.96 -0.42
C ALA A 20 16.72 4.11 -0.78
N TRP A 21 16.21 5.33 -0.66
CA TRP A 21 14.92 5.72 -1.20
C TRP A 21 15.08 6.07 -2.68
N LEU A 22 14.13 5.66 -3.50
CA LEU A 22 14.10 5.96 -4.93
C LEU A 22 13.02 6.99 -5.22
N PRO A 23 13.18 7.83 -6.26
CA PRO A 23 12.13 8.76 -6.66
C PRO A 23 10.86 8.00 -7.02
N GLY A 24 9.73 8.50 -6.54
CA GLY A 24 8.42 8.02 -6.90
C GLY A 24 7.65 9.06 -7.69
N GLN A 25 6.35 8.92 -7.76
CA GLN A 25 5.48 9.86 -8.43
C GLN A 25 5.37 11.16 -7.61
N GLY A 26 5.43 12.31 -8.27
CA GLY A 26 5.38 13.60 -7.57
C GLY A 26 6.56 13.75 -6.63
N GLY A 27 6.28 14.13 -5.39
CA GLY A 27 7.31 14.26 -4.35
C GLY A 27 7.53 12.99 -3.52
N LEU A 28 6.86 11.89 -3.87
CA LEU A 28 6.99 10.65 -3.12
C LEU A 28 8.37 10.03 -3.31
N GLN A 29 8.81 9.32 -2.27
CA GLN A 29 9.98 8.46 -2.34
C GLN A 29 9.56 7.03 -2.03
N VAL A 30 10.12 6.07 -2.74
CA VAL A 30 9.73 4.67 -2.65
C VAL A 30 10.93 3.81 -2.33
N MET A 31 10.73 2.86 -1.42
CA MET A 31 11.72 1.83 -1.14
C MET A 31 11.07 0.48 -1.46
N PRO A 32 11.32 -0.10 -2.65
CA PRO A 32 10.78 -1.41 -2.97
C PRO A 32 11.35 -2.47 -2.04
N LEU A 33 10.48 -3.35 -1.53
CA LEU A 33 10.89 -4.43 -0.63
C LEU A 33 10.77 -5.79 -1.28
N HIS A 34 9.72 -6.03 -2.04
CA HIS A 34 9.49 -7.34 -2.67
C HIS A 34 8.48 -7.21 -3.81
N ALA A 35 8.61 -8.08 -4.80
CA ALA A 35 7.65 -8.19 -5.90
C ALA A 35 7.58 -9.62 -6.39
N PHE A 36 6.39 -10.08 -6.74
CA PHE A 36 6.16 -11.41 -7.29
C PHE A 36 4.81 -11.43 -8.02
N GLU A 37 4.83 -11.74 -9.31
CA GLU A 37 3.60 -11.96 -10.12
C GLU A 37 2.55 -10.84 -9.95
N GLY A 38 2.97 -9.60 -10.01
CA GLY A 38 2.05 -8.46 -9.90
C GLY A 38 1.82 -7.97 -8.48
N GLU A 39 2.20 -8.74 -7.46
CA GLU A 39 2.22 -8.25 -6.09
C GLU A 39 3.46 -7.39 -5.88
N GLN A 40 3.30 -6.29 -5.17
CA GLN A 40 4.40 -5.41 -4.82
C GLN A 40 4.29 -4.97 -3.38
N VAL A 41 5.42 -4.97 -2.68
CA VAL A 41 5.53 -4.49 -1.31
C VAL A 41 6.59 -3.40 -1.27
N ALA A 42 6.27 -2.29 -0.68
CA ALA A 42 7.20 -1.15 -0.61
C ALA A 42 6.92 -0.28 0.61
N LEU A 43 7.92 0.50 0.99
CA LEU A 43 7.72 1.67 1.84
C LEU A 43 7.56 2.88 0.94
N VAL A 44 6.67 3.78 1.30
CA VAL A 44 6.47 5.04 0.58
C VAL A 44 6.55 6.19 1.59
N LYS A 45 7.40 7.15 1.30
CA LYS A 45 7.57 8.35 2.10
C LYS A 45 6.89 9.51 1.39
N TRP A 46 6.00 10.17 2.10
CA TRP A 46 5.24 11.32 1.64
C TRP A 46 5.81 12.56 2.32
N PRO A 47 6.35 13.54 1.58
CA PRO A 47 6.78 14.79 2.21
C PRO A 47 5.56 15.57 2.70
N ALA A 48 5.77 16.43 3.68
CA ALA A 48 4.69 17.25 4.22
C ALA A 48 3.98 18.03 3.11
N GLY A 49 2.65 17.98 3.12
CA GLY A 49 1.83 18.68 2.14
C GLY A 49 1.62 17.95 0.81
N GLU A 50 2.14 16.76 0.64
CA GLU A 50 2.00 16.02 -0.60
C GLU A 50 0.55 15.57 -0.82
N ARG A 51 0.10 15.68 -2.07
CA ARG A 51 -1.19 15.14 -2.52
C ARG A 51 -0.96 14.20 -3.68
N PHE A 52 -1.74 13.13 -3.70
CA PHE A 52 -1.69 12.18 -4.78
C PHE A 52 -2.95 12.28 -5.62
N VAL A 53 -2.82 12.19 -6.96
CA VAL A 53 -4.00 12.21 -7.83
C VAL A 53 -4.84 10.96 -7.58
N PRO A 54 -6.17 11.03 -7.75
CA PRO A 54 -7.04 9.87 -7.62
C PRO A 54 -6.61 8.77 -8.57
N HIS A 55 -6.61 7.53 -8.10
CA HIS A 55 -6.22 6.38 -8.89
C HIS A 55 -6.97 5.14 -8.44
N ARG A 56 -7.01 4.15 -9.31
CA ARG A 56 -7.61 2.85 -9.02
C ARG A 56 -6.52 1.86 -8.64
N HIS A 57 -6.89 0.95 -7.74
CA HIS A 57 -5.97 -0.09 -7.27
C HIS A 57 -6.28 -1.41 -7.96
N TRP A 58 -5.48 -1.76 -8.96
CA TRP A 58 -5.56 -3.07 -9.60
C TRP A 58 -5.02 -4.13 -8.64
N GLY A 59 -5.89 -5.09 -8.29
CA GLY A 59 -5.53 -6.11 -7.30
C GLY A 59 -5.58 -5.62 -5.86
N GLY A 60 -6.09 -4.41 -5.63
CA GLY A 60 -6.25 -3.87 -4.29
C GLY A 60 -4.98 -3.34 -3.66
N GLU A 61 -5.12 -2.84 -2.42
CA GLU A 61 -4.02 -2.23 -1.69
C GLU A 61 -4.20 -2.43 -0.19
N GLU A 62 -3.13 -2.76 0.50
CA GLU A 62 -3.06 -2.70 1.95
C GLU A 62 -2.01 -1.68 2.35
N ILE A 63 -2.35 -0.87 3.36
CA ILE A 63 -1.46 0.17 3.87
C ILE A 63 -1.33 0.03 5.37
N PHE A 64 -0.12 0.14 5.88
CA PHE A 64 0.13 0.27 7.31
C PHE A 64 0.90 1.58 7.52
N VAL A 65 0.34 2.47 8.33
CA VAL A 65 0.96 3.77 8.61
C VAL A 65 2.05 3.58 9.66
N LEU A 66 3.30 3.83 9.27
CA LEU A 66 4.45 3.64 10.16
C LEU A 66 4.77 4.91 10.95
N SER A 67 4.64 6.06 10.32
CA SER A 67 4.88 7.36 10.98
C SER A 67 4.05 8.44 10.28
N GLY A 68 3.78 9.52 10.98
CA GLY A 68 2.97 10.62 10.46
C GLY A 68 1.48 10.33 10.51
N GLU A 69 0.76 10.83 9.53
CA GLU A 69 -0.69 10.65 9.42
C GLU A 69 -1.09 10.61 7.94
N PHE A 70 -1.70 9.50 7.54
CA PHE A 70 -2.23 9.33 6.19
C PHE A 70 -3.69 9.76 6.19
N ILE A 71 -4.10 10.54 5.17
CA ILE A 71 -5.43 11.15 5.15
C ILE A 71 -6.06 10.89 3.78
N ASP A 72 -7.36 10.60 3.77
CA ASP A 72 -8.14 10.55 2.55
C ASP A 72 -9.55 11.09 2.83
N GLU A 73 -10.45 10.97 1.85
CA GLU A 73 -11.82 11.47 1.98
C GLU A 73 -12.64 10.73 3.04
N HIS A 74 -12.16 9.57 3.49
CA HIS A 74 -12.88 8.76 4.48
C HIS A 74 -12.40 8.99 5.91
N GLY A 75 -11.23 9.59 6.11
CA GLY A 75 -10.73 9.84 7.46
C GLY A 75 -9.26 10.13 7.56
N ARG A 76 -8.79 10.15 8.80
CA ARG A 76 -7.40 10.39 9.16
C ARG A 76 -6.86 9.16 9.89
N TYR A 77 -5.66 8.74 9.50
CA TYR A 77 -5.09 7.48 9.96
C TYR A 77 -3.67 7.73 10.49
N PRO A 78 -3.54 7.85 11.82
CA PRO A 78 -2.21 8.04 12.41
C PRO A 78 -1.37 6.77 12.37
N ALA A 79 -0.11 6.89 12.78
CA ALA A 79 0.79 5.75 12.88
C ALA A 79 0.15 4.60 13.67
N GLY A 80 0.29 3.38 13.14
CA GLY A 80 -0.33 2.19 13.71
C GLY A 80 -1.64 1.78 13.05
N CYS A 81 -2.21 2.60 12.16
CA CYS A 81 -3.44 2.24 11.46
C CYS A 81 -3.15 1.36 10.25
N TRP A 82 -4.02 0.39 10.05
CA TRP A 82 -4.00 -0.48 8.88
C TRP A 82 -5.25 -0.24 8.04
N LEU A 83 -5.06 -0.11 6.73
CA LEU A 83 -6.12 0.14 5.77
C LEU A 83 -6.10 -0.93 4.69
N ARG A 84 -7.27 -1.27 4.20
CA ARG A 84 -7.42 -2.20 3.09
C ARG A 84 -8.38 -1.61 2.06
N SER A 85 -7.90 -1.50 0.82
CA SER A 85 -8.69 -0.98 -0.30
C SER A 85 -8.84 -2.07 -1.34
N PRO A 86 -10.07 -2.47 -1.67
CA PRO A 86 -10.28 -3.58 -2.60
C PRO A 86 -9.91 -3.20 -4.04
N HIS A 87 -9.90 -4.22 -4.91
CA HIS A 87 -9.66 -4.04 -6.34
C HIS A 87 -10.61 -2.99 -6.93
N LEU A 88 -10.04 -2.09 -7.72
CA LEU A 88 -10.74 -0.99 -8.39
C LEU A 88 -11.32 0.08 -7.45
N SER A 89 -11.00 0.06 -6.17
CA SER A 89 -11.34 1.17 -5.29
C SER A 89 -10.56 2.42 -5.67
N THR A 90 -11.11 3.58 -5.34
CA THR A 90 -10.51 4.87 -5.65
C THR A 90 -10.50 5.74 -4.41
N HIS A 91 -9.41 6.46 -4.18
CA HIS A 91 -9.32 7.41 -3.09
C HIS A 91 -8.41 8.59 -3.45
N HIS A 92 -8.48 9.64 -2.63
CA HIS A 92 -7.75 10.88 -2.83
C HIS A 92 -6.82 11.13 -1.63
N PRO A 93 -5.71 10.38 -1.52
CA PRO A 93 -4.86 10.49 -0.35
C PRO A 93 -4.01 11.76 -0.38
N PHE A 94 -3.74 12.28 0.81
CA PHE A 94 -2.81 13.37 1.02
C PHE A 94 -2.25 13.31 2.44
N VAL A 95 -1.21 14.08 2.70
CA VAL A 95 -0.65 14.20 4.04
C VAL A 95 -0.36 15.66 4.35
N GLU A 96 -0.38 16.01 5.64
CA GLU A 96 -0.05 17.35 6.11
C GLU A 96 1.37 17.39 6.72
N VAL A 97 1.80 16.27 7.27
CA VAL A 97 3.16 16.10 7.81
C VAL A 97 3.85 14.97 7.06
N GLU A 98 5.16 14.89 7.15
CA GLU A 98 5.90 13.78 6.56
C GLU A 98 5.34 12.46 7.09
N THR A 99 5.01 11.56 6.18
CA THR A 99 4.35 10.30 6.51
C THR A 99 5.04 9.16 5.78
N VAL A 100 5.28 8.08 6.50
CA VAL A 100 5.82 6.85 5.92
C VAL A 100 4.79 5.75 6.08
N ILE A 101 4.48 5.09 4.96
CA ILE A 101 3.56 3.96 4.93
C ILE A 101 4.26 2.73 4.37
N TRP A 102 3.85 1.57 4.87
CA TRP A 102 4.11 0.29 4.24
C TRP A 102 2.92 0.00 3.33
N VAL A 103 3.17 -0.44 2.10
CA VAL A 103 2.10 -0.70 1.15
C VAL A 103 2.32 -2.02 0.44
N LYS A 104 1.25 -2.79 0.28
CA LYS A 104 1.23 -3.99 -0.55
C LYS A 104 0.10 -3.88 -1.55
N THR A 105 0.40 -4.08 -2.82
CA THR A 105 -0.56 -3.95 -3.91
C THR A 105 -0.59 -5.20 -4.77
N GLY A 106 -1.72 -5.43 -5.45
CA GLY A 106 -1.84 -6.48 -6.46
C GLY A 106 -2.18 -7.86 -5.89
N HIS A 107 -2.39 -7.99 -4.59
CA HIS A 107 -2.57 -9.30 -3.94
C HIS A 107 -4.01 -9.63 -3.56
N LEU A 108 -4.91 -8.65 -3.61
CA LEU A 108 -6.30 -8.87 -3.24
C LEU A 108 -7.10 -9.44 -4.41
N PRO A 109 -8.18 -10.20 -4.15
CA PRO A 109 -8.99 -10.76 -5.23
C PRO A 109 -9.49 -9.70 -6.18
N MET A 110 -9.38 -9.96 -7.46
CA MET A 110 -9.97 -9.13 -8.50
C MET A 110 -11.41 -9.54 -8.71
N ALA A 111 -12.25 -8.60 -9.18
CA ALA A 111 -13.67 -8.88 -9.42
C ALA A 111 -13.83 -10.08 -10.35
N GLY A 112 -14.66 -11.05 -9.95
CA GLY A 112 -14.93 -12.25 -10.71
C GLY A 112 -13.86 -13.33 -10.64
N GLN A 113 -12.80 -13.15 -9.90
CA GLN A 113 -11.70 -14.11 -9.83
C GLN A 113 -11.66 -14.94 -8.56
N ALA A 114 -12.24 -14.45 -7.48
CA ALA A 114 -12.24 -15.17 -6.22
C ALA A 114 -13.66 -15.46 -5.78
N PRO A 115 -13.90 -16.63 -5.11
CA PRO A 115 -15.20 -16.87 -4.54
C PRO A 115 -15.52 -15.86 -3.47
N ALA A 116 -16.77 -15.43 -3.42
CA ALA A 116 -17.24 -14.54 -2.37
C ALA A 116 -17.27 -15.31 -1.05
N ILE A 117 -16.88 -14.62 0.02
CA ILE A 117 -17.06 -15.11 1.38
C ILE A 117 -18.35 -14.47 1.90
N PRO A 118 -19.37 -15.27 2.26
CA PRO A 118 -20.64 -14.71 2.69
C PRO A 118 -20.48 -13.69 3.83
N GLY A 119 -21.15 -12.54 3.69
CA GLY A 119 -21.10 -11.47 4.67
C GLY A 119 -19.81 -10.67 4.68
N ARG A 120 -18.89 -10.94 3.79
CA ARG A 120 -17.60 -10.24 3.71
C ARG A 120 -17.60 -9.24 2.57
N ARG A 121 -17.06 -8.05 2.83
CA ARG A 121 -16.81 -7.04 1.81
C ARG A 121 -15.35 -7.03 1.43
N SER A 122 -15.11 -6.75 0.20
CA SER A 122 -13.76 -6.55 -0.30
C SER A 122 -13.55 -5.11 -0.74
#